data_f3ded3cf81dd61768b25a9265ac263a1
#
_entry.id   f3ded3cf81dd61768b25a9265ac263a1
#
_cell.length_a   1.000
_cell.length_b   1.000
_cell.length_c   1.000
_cell.angle_alpha   90.00
_cell.angle_beta   90.00
_cell.angle_gamma   90.00
#
_symmetry.space_group_name_H-M   'P 1'
#
loop_
_entity.id
_entity.type
_entity.pdbx_description
1 polymer ?
#
loop_
_entity_poly.entity_id
_entity_poly.type
_entity_poly.pdbx_seq_one_letter_code
_entity_poly.pdbx_strand_id
1 'polypeptide(L)'
;MIPDLQPIFAEYEELRASCDAVFERIRHDHAQCVTCKEGCSDCCHALFDLSLVEAMYINRAFQQAFGYGPQRSAILTRAAETDRHLTRLKRELFREEKSGKSPEAIMEEAARVKCRCPLLGDD
;
A
#
# COMPACT_ATOMS: atom_id res chain seq x y z
N MET A 1 4.02 10.01 -26.85
CA MET A 1 3.83 8.54 -26.92
C MET A 1 3.70 8.00 -25.51
N ILE A 2 2.63 7.30 -25.22
CA ILE A 2 2.46 6.63 -23.93
C ILE A 2 3.03 5.21 -24.09
N PRO A 3 3.99 4.78 -23.26
CA PRO A 3 4.54 3.45 -23.38
C PRO A 3 3.47 2.38 -23.11
N ASP A 4 3.55 1.26 -23.82
CA ASP A 4 2.74 0.08 -23.52
C ASP A 4 3.28 -0.60 -22.26
N LEU A 5 2.51 -0.59 -21.21
CA LEU A 5 2.87 -1.18 -19.91
C LEU A 5 2.36 -2.62 -19.73
N GLN A 6 1.65 -3.17 -20.70
CA GLN A 6 1.06 -4.50 -20.59
C GLN A 6 2.12 -5.60 -20.33
N PRO A 7 3.29 -5.62 -21.00
CA PRO A 7 4.32 -6.61 -20.69
C PRO A 7 4.81 -6.54 -19.25
N ILE A 8 5.03 -5.32 -18.74
CA ILE A 8 5.50 -5.10 -17.35
C ILE A 8 4.43 -5.55 -16.35
N PHE A 9 3.17 -5.29 -16.62
CA PHE A 9 2.08 -5.73 -15.76
C PHE A 9 1.90 -7.25 -15.78
N ALA A 10 2.14 -7.90 -16.91
CA ALA A 10 2.11 -9.37 -16.99
C ALA A 10 3.22 -10.00 -16.11
N GLU A 11 4.44 -9.48 -16.19
CA GLU A 11 5.56 -9.93 -15.33
C GLU A 11 5.25 -9.67 -13.84
N TYR A 12 4.65 -8.54 -13.52
CA TYR A 12 4.22 -8.24 -12.15
C TYR A 12 3.15 -9.21 -11.65
N GLU A 13 2.18 -9.57 -12.47
CA GLU A 13 1.14 -10.56 -12.12
C GLU A 13 1.74 -11.95 -11.88
N GLU A 14 2.73 -12.37 -12.67
CA GLU A 14 3.46 -13.63 -12.45
C GLU A 14 4.23 -13.61 -11.13
N LEU A 15 4.92 -12.51 -10.82
CA LEU A 15 5.62 -12.33 -9.54
C LEU A 15 4.63 -12.41 -8.38
N ARG A 16 3.51 -11.70 -8.47
CA ARG A 16 2.46 -11.71 -7.44
C ARG A 16 1.91 -13.13 -7.22
N ALA A 17 1.60 -13.86 -8.29
CA ALA A 17 1.14 -15.24 -8.20
C ALA A 17 2.16 -16.16 -7.53
N SER A 18 3.45 -15.95 -7.79
CA SER A 18 4.54 -16.68 -7.12
C SER A 18 4.59 -16.39 -5.62
N CYS A 19 4.43 -15.12 -5.22
CA CYS A 19 4.37 -14.73 -3.81
C CYS A 19 3.14 -15.34 -3.11
N ASP A 20 1.98 -15.30 -3.76
CA ASP A 20 0.75 -15.90 -3.24
C ASP A 20 0.91 -17.41 -3.02
N ALA A 21 1.54 -18.13 -3.95
CA ALA A 21 1.82 -19.56 -3.83
C ALA A 21 2.74 -19.88 -2.64
N VAL A 22 3.76 -19.05 -2.39
CA VAL A 22 4.65 -19.20 -1.22
C VAL A 22 3.86 -18.95 0.06
N PHE A 23 3.04 -17.90 0.11
CA PHE A 23 2.21 -17.59 1.27
C PHE A 23 1.23 -18.73 1.60
N GLU A 24 0.54 -19.27 0.61
CA GLU A 24 -0.40 -20.39 0.79
C GLU A 24 0.29 -21.64 1.33
N ARG A 25 1.50 -21.94 0.86
CA ARG A 25 2.29 -23.06 1.40
C ARG A 25 2.66 -22.82 2.86
N ILE A 26 3.14 -21.63 3.21
CA ILE A 26 3.46 -21.29 4.61
C ILE A 26 2.21 -21.37 5.50
N ARG A 27 1.09 -20.84 5.01
CA ARG A 27 -0.19 -20.91 5.72
C ARG A 27 -0.65 -22.34 5.95
N HIS A 28 -0.47 -23.23 4.99
CA HIS A 28 -0.77 -24.65 5.12
C HIS A 28 0.12 -25.34 6.14
N ASP A 29 1.44 -25.12 6.05
CA ASP A 29 2.43 -25.83 6.86
C ASP A 29 2.50 -25.31 8.30
N HIS A 30 2.13 -24.05 8.52
CA HIS A 30 2.24 -23.34 9.79
C HIS A 30 0.93 -22.62 10.17
N ALA A 31 -0.21 -23.26 9.99
CA ALA A 31 -1.54 -22.69 10.20
C ALA A 31 -1.73 -22.03 11.59
N GLN A 32 -1.08 -22.58 12.60
CA GLN A 32 -1.13 -22.04 13.98
C GLN A 32 -0.38 -20.70 14.15
N CYS A 33 0.52 -20.36 13.23
CA CYS A 33 1.31 -19.12 13.28
C CYS A 33 0.81 -18.03 12.33
N VAL A 34 -0.02 -18.40 11.33
CA VAL A 34 -0.51 -17.48 10.29
C VAL A 34 -1.95 -17.09 10.59
N THR A 35 -2.14 -15.86 11.06
CA THR A 35 -3.47 -15.30 11.38
C THR A 35 -4.08 -14.50 10.23
N CYS A 36 -3.29 -14.15 9.23
CA CYS A 36 -3.74 -13.41 8.06
C CYS A 36 -4.70 -14.27 7.22
N LYS A 37 -5.88 -13.70 6.92
CA LYS A 37 -6.95 -14.36 6.16
C LYS A 37 -7.74 -13.33 5.35
N GLU A 38 -8.56 -13.81 4.44
CA GLU A 38 -9.51 -12.94 3.73
C GLU A 38 -10.38 -12.15 4.72
N GLY A 39 -10.56 -10.87 4.49
CA GLY A 39 -11.26 -9.95 5.38
C GLY A 39 -10.38 -9.32 6.47
N CYS A 40 -9.12 -9.75 6.64
CA CYS A 40 -8.18 -9.06 7.53
C CYS A 40 -7.78 -7.72 6.93
N SER A 41 -7.82 -6.66 7.73
CA SER A 41 -7.49 -5.29 7.32
C SER A 41 -6.28 -4.68 8.05
N ASP A 42 -5.54 -5.46 8.80
CA ASP A 42 -4.43 -4.95 9.63
C ASP A 42 -3.38 -4.22 8.79
N CYS A 43 -2.94 -4.80 7.67
CA CYS A 43 -1.99 -4.17 6.76
C CYS A 43 -2.58 -2.95 6.01
N CYS A 44 -3.90 -2.83 5.93
CA CYS A 44 -4.57 -1.66 5.35
C CYS A 44 -4.46 -0.40 6.24
N HIS A 45 -3.94 -0.52 7.44
CA HIS A 45 -3.66 0.58 8.36
C HIS A 45 -2.15 0.80 8.59
N ALA A 46 -1.31 0.00 7.99
CA ALA A 46 0.14 0.12 8.09
C ALA A 46 0.69 1.07 7.00
N LEU A 47 1.76 1.78 7.34
CA LEU A 47 2.51 2.55 6.38
C LEU A 47 3.55 1.65 5.70
N PHE A 48 3.55 1.60 4.39
CA PHE A 48 4.55 0.89 3.59
C PHE A 48 4.74 1.58 2.24
N ASP A 49 5.88 1.35 1.63
CA ASP A 49 6.20 1.90 0.31
C ASP A 49 5.71 0.98 -0.82
N LEU A 50 5.33 1.60 -1.92
CA LEU A 50 5.01 0.93 -3.17
C LEU A 50 6.09 1.23 -4.21
N SER A 51 6.46 0.24 -5.00
CA SER A 51 7.22 0.48 -6.22
C SER A 51 6.37 1.24 -7.26
N LEU A 52 7.04 1.84 -8.23
CA LEU A 52 6.34 2.55 -9.31
C LEU A 52 5.41 1.61 -10.08
N VAL A 53 5.84 0.37 -10.33
CA VAL A 53 5.02 -0.64 -11.04
C VAL A 53 3.76 -0.98 -10.26
N GLU A 54 3.88 -1.21 -8.95
CA GLU A 54 2.73 -1.45 -8.07
C GLU A 54 1.74 -0.28 -8.07
N ALA A 55 2.24 0.95 -7.93
CA ALA A 55 1.40 2.14 -7.94
C ALA A 55 0.66 2.31 -9.27
N MET A 56 1.33 2.07 -10.39
CA MET A 56 0.72 2.14 -11.73
C MET A 56 -0.30 1.00 -11.95
N TYR A 57 -0.01 -0.20 -11.46
CA TYR A 57 -0.92 -1.34 -11.53
C TYR A 57 -2.20 -1.09 -10.72
N ILE A 58 -2.06 -0.59 -9.49
CA ILE A 58 -3.19 -0.21 -8.62
C ILE A 58 -4.01 0.91 -9.28
N ASN A 59 -3.36 1.92 -9.84
CA ASN A 59 -4.07 3.00 -10.54
C ASN A 59 -4.88 2.49 -11.73
N ARG A 60 -4.33 1.58 -12.53
CA ARG A 60 -5.08 0.93 -13.62
C ARG A 60 -6.29 0.17 -13.09
N ALA A 61 -6.11 -0.66 -12.08
CA ALA A 61 -7.20 -1.42 -11.47
C ALA A 61 -8.29 -0.51 -10.89
N PHE A 62 -7.89 0.58 -10.25
CA PHE A 62 -8.82 1.61 -9.75
C PHE A 62 -9.64 2.24 -10.88
N GLN A 63 -9.00 2.63 -11.99
CA GLN A 63 -9.69 3.20 -13.14
C GLN A 63 -10.70 2.22 -13.77
N GLN A 64 -10.40 0.93 -13.74
CA GLN A 64 -11.30 -0.12 -14.26
C GLN A 64 -12.45 -0.43 -13.30
N ALA A 65 -12.19 -0.44 -12.00
CA ALA A 65 -13.17 -0.85 -10.98
C ALA A 65 -14.16 0.27 -10.63
N PHE A 66 -13.72 1.53 -10.68
CA PHE A 66 -14.52 2.68 -10.23
C PHE A 66 -14.76 3.66 -11.38
N GLY A 67 -15.95 3.61 -11.95
CA GLY A 67 -16.44 4.62 -12.89
C GLY A 67 -16.67 5.98 -12.22
N TYR A 68 -16.93 7.01 -13.01
CA TYR A 68 -17.28 8.33 -12.48
C TYR A 68 -18.53 8.25 -11.60
N GLY A 69 -18.46 8.89 -10.43
CA GLY A 69 -19.58 8.90 -9.51
C GLY A 69 -19.17 9.14 -8.06
N PRO A 70 -20.14 9.09 -7.12
CA PRO A 70 -19.92 9.42 -5.70
C PRO A 70 -18.88 8.52 -5.01
N GLN A 71 -18.87 7.22 -5.31
CA GLN A 71 -17.94 6.28 -4.72
C GLN A 71 -16.48 6.61 -5.10
N ARG A 72 -16.23 6.83 -6.39
CA ARG A 72 -14.92 7.25 -6.88
C ARG A 72 -14.49 8.57 -6.25
N SER A 73 -15.38 9.56 -6.20
CA SER A 73 -15.11 10.86 -5.60
C SER A 73 -14.76 10.75 -4.11
N ALA A 74 -15.46 9.92 -3.37
CA ALA A 74 -15.20 9.67 -1.95
C ALA A 74 -13.80 9.06 -1.74
N ILE A 75 -13.42 8.07 -2.55
CA ILE A 75 -12.08 7.45 -2.49
C ILE A 75 -10.99 8.48 -2.79
N LEU A 76 -11.15 9.28 -3.85
CA LEU A 76 -10.19 10.31 -4.23
C LEU A 76 -10.05 11.41 -3.15
N THR A 77 -11.14 11.78 -2.49
CA THR A 77 -11.12 12.73 -1.36
C THR A 77 -10.29 12.15 -0.20
N ARG A 78 -10.55 10.90 0.21
CA ARG A 78 -9.76 10.23 1.24
C ARG A 78 -8.28 10.12 0.86
N ALA A 79 -8.00 9.78 -0.41
CA ALA A 79 -6.63 9.68 -0.92
C ALA A 79 -5.90 11.03 -0.82
N ALA A 80 -6.55 12.13 -1.18
CA ALA A 80 -5.98 13.48 -1.07
C ALA A 80 -5.72 13.90 0.38
N GLU A 81 -6.60 13.53 1.31
CA GLU A 81 -6.41 13.78 2.76
C GLU A 81 -5.24 12.98 3.31
N THR A 82 -5.16 11.69 2.96
CA THR A 82 -4.05 10.82 3.33
C THR A 82 -2.72 11.34 2.78
N ASP A 83 -2.67 11.75 1.53
CA ASP A 83 -1.46 12.32 0.91
C ASP A 83 -0.98 13.58 1.65
N ARG A 84 -1.88 14.48 2.01
CA ARG A 84 -1.53 15.66 2.81
C ARG A 84 -0.99 15.30 4.19
N HIS A 85 -1.58 14.29 4.83
CA HIS A 85 -1.11 13.80 6.13
C HIS A 85 0.29 13.19 6.03
N LEU A 86 0.51 12.29 5.07
CA LEU A 86 1.79 11.64 4.86
C LEU A 86 2.90 12.62 4.42
N THR A 87 2.54 13.63 3.62
CA THR A 87 3.48 14.68 3.22
C THR A 87 3.98 15.47 4.43
N ARG A 88 3.09 15.81 5.39
CA ARG A 88 3.48 16.47 6.63
C ARG A 88 4.38 15.58 7.48
N LEU A 89 4.00 14.32 7.67
CA LEU A 89 4.79 13.33 8.40
C LEU A 89 6.21 13.20 7.82
N LYS A 90 6.34 13.02 6.50
CA LYS A 90 7.64 12.93 5.85
C LYS A 90 8.51 14.16 6.07
N ARG A 91 7.92 15.35 6.05
CA ARG A 91 8.64 16.61 6.34
C ARG A 91 9.11 16.69 7.80
N GLU A 92 8.30 16.22 8.74
CA GLU A 92 8.65 16.16 10.16
C GLU A 92 9.81 15.19 10.39
N LEU A 93 9.71 13.96 9.90
CA LEU A 93 10.78 12.96 9.99
C LEU A 93 12.08 13.43 9.34
N PHE A 94 12.01 14.10 8.20
CA PHE A 94 13.17 14.68 7.54
C PHE A 94 13.85 15.76 8.41
N ARG A 95 13.08 16.62 9.07
CA ARG A 95 13.64 17.63 9.98
C ARG A 95 14.31 16.99 11.19
N GLU A 96 13.71 15.94 11.75
CA GLU A 96 14.28 15.19 12.87
C GLU A 96 15.61 14.52 12.49
N GLU A 97 15.68 13.90 11.30
CA GLU A 97 16.91 13.36 10.74
C GLU A 97 17.99 14.45 10.63
N LYS A 98 17.63 15.60 10.08
CA LYS A 98 18.56 16.75 9.96
C LYS A 98 18.98 17.33 11.31
N SER A 99 18.18 17.17 12.35
CA SER A 99 18.53 17.58 13.71
C SER A 99 19.39 16.55 14.47
N GLY A 100 19.70 15.40 13.87
CA GLY A 100 20.61 14.39 14.41
C GLY A 100 19.93 13.10 14.92
N LYS A 101 18.63 12.93 14.70
CA LYS A 101 17.96 11.66 15.02
C LYS A 101 18.50 10.55 14.11
N SER A 102 18.77 9.37 14.67
CA SER A 102 19.33 8.27 13.91
C SER A 102 18.35 7.71 12.87
N PRO A 103 18.83 7.18 11.72
CA PRO A 103 17.98 6.53 10.74
C PRO A 103 17.14 5.39 11.34
N GLU A 104 17.69 4.60 12.26
CA GLU A 104 16.99 3.50 12.94
C GLU A 104 15.82 4.03 13.76
N ALA A 105 16.00 5.10 14.52
CA ALA A 105 14.93 5.73 15.29
C ALA A 105 13.84 6.33 14.40
N ILE A 106 14.20 6.91 13.27
CA ILE A 106 13.25 7.40 12.25
C ILE A 106 12.42 6.23 11.68
N MET A 107 13.07 5.12 11.33
CA MET A 107 12.40 3.93 10.81
C MET A 107 11.44 3.31 11.84
N GLU A 108 11.84 3.23 13.10
CA GLU A 108 10.97 2.74 14.18
C GLU A 108 9.74 3.63 14.38
N GLU A 109 9.92 4.94 14.32
CA GLU A 109 8.81 5.88 14.42
C GLU A 109 7.86 5.75 13.23
N ALA A 110 8.37 5.71 12.01
CA ALA A 110 7.58 5.50 10.80
C ALA A 110 6.80 4.18 10.85
N ALA A 111 7.40 3.10 11.35
CA ALA A 111 6.76 1.79 11.48
C ALA A 111 5.58 1.76 12.46
N ARG A 112 5.51 2.69 13.40
CA ARG A 112 4.41 2.81 14.38
C ARG A 112 3.24 3.64 13.87
N VAL A 113 3.41 4.35 12.77
CA VAL A 113 2.36 5.20 12.20
C VAL A 113 1.21 4.34 11.70
N LYS A 114 -0.01 4.69 12.10
CA LYS A 114 -1.23 4.08 11.60
C LYS A 114 -1.90 5.05 10.62
N CYS A 115 -2.11 4.58 9.40
CA CYS A 115 -2.73 5.36 8.34
C CYS A 115 -3.65 4.45 7.53
N ARG A 116 -4.95 4.71 7.58
CA ARG A 116 -5.94 3.90 6.86
C ARG A 116 -5.76 4.05 5.35
N CYS A 117 -5.72 2.92 4.64
CA CYS A 117 -5.70 2.91 3.18
C CYS A 117 -6.98 3.56 2.61
N PRO A 118 -6.88 4.51 1.68
CA PRO A 118 -8.05 5.15 1.06
C PRO A 118 -8.97 4.20 0.29
N LEU A 119 -8.43 3.05 -0.14
CA LEU A 119 -9.18 2.01 -0.87
C LEU A 119 -9.92 1.04 0.05
N LEU A 120 -9.65 1.07 1.35
CA LEU A 120 -10.33 0.21 2.32
C LEU A 120 -11.81 0.61 2.41
N GLY A 121 -12.71 -0.33 2.13
CA GLY A 121 -14.14 -0.16 2.28
C GLY A 121 -14.57 -0.06 3.75
N ASP A 122 -15.85 0.22 3.97
CA ASP A 122 -16.44 0.34 5.32
C ASP A 122 -17.02 -0.99 5.83
N ASP A 123 -16.97 -2.04 5.00
CA ASP A 123 -17.53 -3.38 5.25
C ASP A 123 -16.56 -4.27 6.03
#